data_769602a9145a83c3b8e8d708eddbf92e
#
_entry.id   769602a9145a83c3b8e8d708eddbf92e
#
_cell.length_a   1.000
_cell.length_b   1.000
_cell.length_c   1.000
_cell.angle_alpha   90.00
_cell.angle_beta   90.00
_cell.angle_gamma   90.00
#
_symmetry.space_group_name_H-M   'P 1'
#
loop_
_entity.id
_entity.type
_entity.pdbx_description
1 polymer ?
#
loop_
_entity_poly.entity_id
_entity_poly.type
_entity_poly.pdbx_seq_one_letter_code
_entity_poly.pdbx_strand_id
1 'polypeptide(L)'
;LDWFNNKLNEFIKYVAGPDLWATIGLGIGKIIVIFLFSFLIIRVGKSVIRNLFKRRRRGPFQITPRRETTLIKLLENTLTYTVYFAAVIMMLETINIQVGALLAGAGIAGLAIGFGAQNLVKDIITGFFIIFEDQFSVGDYIKTANFEGFVEEIGLRTTKIKSWTGLLHIIPNGSINEVTNYSIHNSVAIVDISVAYEGDIATAEQTIEELLKELPERYEELVGVPELLGVQNLGSSDVVLRVVAEVIPMEHWSMARKIRKELKNRLDERGIEIPFPRLVMYSRQEEETLEIENK
;
A
#
# COMPACT_ATOMS: atom_id res chain seq x y z
N LEU A 1 78.64 -14.56 -23.58
CA LEU A 1 78.74 -15.12 -22.20
C LEU A 1 78.55 -13.97 -21.17
N ASP A 2 79.23 -12.80 -21.39
CA ASP A 2 79.17 -11.67 -20.43
C ASP A 2 77.79 -11.03 -20.23
N TRP A 3 76.95 -10.96 -21.27
CA TRP A 3 75.59 -10.47 -21.17
C TRP A 3 74.70 -11.39 -20.30
N PHE A 4 74.91 -12.72 -20.44
CA PHE A 4 74.15 -13.69 -19.65
C PHE A 4 74.60 -13.67 -18.18
N ASN A 5 75.91 -13.57 -17.89
CA ASN A 5 76.47 -13.47 -16.54
C ASN A 5 76.03 -12.15 -15.85
N ASN A 6 75.99 -11.03 -16.57
CA ASN A 6 75.48 -9.76 -16.02
C ASN A 6 74.01 -9.85 -15.66
N LYS A 7 73.17 -10.42 -16.53
CA LYS A 7 71.73 -10.62 -16.25
C LYS A 7 71.53 -11.59 -15.07
N LEU A 8 72.27 -12.62 -14.99
CA LEU A 8 72.21 -13.58 -13.89
C LEU A 8 72.65 -12.94 -12.55
N ASN A 9 73.66 -12.11 -12.53
CA ASN A 9 74.13 -11.40 -11.35
C ASN A 9 73.13 -10.31 -10.90
N GLU A 10 72.52 -9.60 -11.84
CA GLU A 10 71.41 -8.66 -11.55
C GLU A 10 70.19 -9.39 -10.93
N PHE A 11 69.83 -10.54 -11.48
CA PHE A 11 68.73 -11.37 -10.94
C PHE A 11 69.09 -11.91 -9.53
N ILE A 12 70.29 -12.42 -9.31
CA ILE A 12 70.75 -12.90 -7.99
C ILE A 12 70.70 -11.73 -6.97
N LYS A 13 71.19 -10.54 -7.37
CA LYS A 13 71.23 -9.36 -6.52
C LYS A 13 69.85 -8.87 -6.16
N TYR A 14 68.89 -8.97 -7.11
CA TYR A 14 67.49 -8.64 -6.90
C TYR A 14 66.83 -9.64 -5.94
N VAL A 15 66.99 -10.93 -6.14
CA VAL A 15 66.45 -11.99 -5.28
C VAL A 15 67.10 -12.02 -3.88
N ALA A 16 68.41 -11.70 -3.76
CA ALA A 16 69.09 -11.61 -2.48
C ALA A 16 68.92 -10.28 -1.76
N GLY A 17 68.25 -9.30 -2.38
CA GLY A 17 68.01 -7.97 -1.82
C GLY A 17 67.04 -8.01 -0.63
N PRO A 18 67.36 -7.35 0.50
CA PRO A 18 66.48 -7.30 1.69
C PRO A 18 65.12 -6.63 1.39
N ASP A 19 65.10 -5.74 0.43
CA ASP A 19 63.86 -4.99 0.06
C ASP A 19 62.78 -5.91 -0.53
N LEU A 20 63.21 -6.94 -1.30
CA LEU A 20 62.28 -7.90 -1.89
C LEU A 20 61.60 -8.74 -0.79
N TRP A 21 62.39 -9.23 0.15
CA TRP A 21 61.90 -10.05 1.26
C TRP A 21 61.08 -9.24 2.24
N ALA A 22 61.40 -7.97 2.47
CA ALA A 22 60.58 -7.04 3.27
C ALA A 22 59.23 -6.78 2.61
N THR A 23 59.20 -6.54 1.29
CA THR A 23 57.96 -6.33 0.53
C THR A 23 57.06 -7.56 0.54
N ILE A 24 57.63 -8.75 0.31
CA ILE A 24 56.89 -10.02 0.38
C ILE A 24 56.39 -10.26 1.81
N GLY A 25 57.22 -10.05 2.82
CA GLY A 25 56.84 -10.23 4.22
C GLY A 25 55.67 -9.31 4.65
N LEU A 26 55.73 -8.04 4.23
CA LEU A 26 54.63 -7.09 4.46
C LEU A 26 53.34 -7.49 3.71
N GLY A 27 53.46 -7.99 2.46
CA GLY A 27 52.34 -8.49 1.68
C GLY A 27 51.68 -9.70 2.36
N ILE A 28 52.45 -10.68 2.79
CA ILE A 28 51.94 -11.85 3.53
C ILE A 28 51.33 -11.42 4.86
N GLY A 29 51.94 -10.49 5.60
CA GLY A 29 51.40 -9.93 6.82
C GLY A 29 50.00 -9.29 6.60
N LYS A 30 49.85 -8.48 5.55
CA LYS A 30 48.54 -7.89 5.16
C LYS A 30 47.50 -8.96 4.84
N ILE A 31 47.87 -9.99 4.08
CA ILE A 31 46.94 -11.11 3.73
C ILE A 31 46.48 -11.85 4.99
N ILE A 32 47.40 -12.12 5.95
CA ILE A 32 47.03 -12.74 7.22
C ILE A 32 46.07 -11.86 8.02
N VAL A 33 46.31 -10.56 8.08
CA VAL A 33 45.44 -9.61 8.78
C VAL A 33 44.04 -9.58 8.12
N ILE A 34 43.97 -9.52 6.78
CA ILE A 34 42.69 -9.55 6.04
C ILE A 34 41.92 -10.84 6.35
N PHE A 35 42.60 -11.98 6.35
CA PHE A 35 42.02 -13.28 6.65
C PHE A 35 41.48 -13.36 8.08
N LEU A 36 42.27 -12.95 9.07
CA LEU A 36 41.87 -12.95 10.49
C LEU A 36 40.70 -12.01 10.73
N PHE A 37 40.74 -10.82 10.11
CA PHE A 37 39.65 -9.82 10.23
C PHE A 37 38.37 -10.31 9.58
N SER A 38 38.44 -10.91 8.41
CA SER A 38 37.30 -11.53 7.73
C SER A 38 36.71 -12.67 8.56
N PHE A 39 37.54 -13.52 9.14
CA PHE A 39 37.07 -14.58 10.04
C PHE A 39 36.35 -14.01 11.26
N LEU A 40 36.89 -12.94 11.86
CA LEU A 40 36.27 -12.28 13.00
C LEU A 40 34.90 -11.68 12.63
N ILE A 41 34.80 -10.97 11.49
CA ILE A 41 33.53 -10.39 11.01
C ILE A 41 32.48 -11.48 10.81
N ILE A 42 32.85 -12.59 10.14
CA ILE A 42 31.95 -13.72 9.90
C ILE A 42 31.49 -14.33 11.23
N ARG A 43 32.39 -14.55 12.17
CA ARG A 43 32.06 -15.14 13.47
C ARG A 43 31.16 -14.27 14.29
N VAL A 44 31.46 -12.97 14.39
CA VAL A 44 30.61 -11.98 15.09
C VAL A 44 29.27 -11.83 14.40
N GLY A 45 29.24 -11.67 13.08
CA GLY A 45 28.02 -11.52 12.32
C GLY A 45 27.08 -12.72 12.45
N LYS A 46 27.59 -13.95 12.34
CA LYS A 46 26.81 -15.18 12.59
C LYS A 46 26.25 -15.22 14.03
N SER A 47 27.05 -14.81 15.02
CA SER A 47 26.60 -14.75 16.41
C SER A 47 25.46 -13.74 16.60
N VAL A 48 25.58 -12.55 15.99
CA VAL A 48 24.54 -11.51 16.03
C VAL A 48 23.26 -12.03 15.36
N ILE A 49 23.35 -12.59 14.16
CA ILE A 49 22.20 -13.16 13.44
C ILE A 49 21.47 -14.18 14.33
N ARG A 50 22.19 -15.17 14.88
CA ARG A 50 21.61 -16.20 15.75
C ARG A 50 20.98 -15.62 17.01
N ASN A 51 21.60 -14.63 17.64
CA ASN A 51 21.09 -14.01 18.85
C ASN A 51 19.81 -13.19 18.62
N LEU A 52 19.71 -12.48 17.47
CA LEU A 52 18.50 -11.77 17.08
C LEU A 52 17.30 -12.73 16.94
N PHE A 53 17.50 -13.87 16.29
CA PHE A 53 16.44 -14.87 16.15
C PHE A 53 16.09 -15.58 17.47
N LYS A 54 17.08 -15.86 18.35
CA LYS A 54 16.82 -16.44 19.69
C LYS A 54 15.95 -15.54 20.58
N ARG A 55 16.18 -14.21 20.53
CA ARG A 55 15.35 -13.24 21.31
C ARG A 55 13.91 -13.21 20.82
N ARG A 56 13.68 -13.40 19.52
CA ARG A 56 12.33 -13.36 18.91
C ARG A 56 11.45 -14.56 19.26
N ARG A 57 12.02 -15.68 19.71
CA ARG A 57 11.27 -16.87 20.18
C ARG A 57 10.40 -16.61 21.42
N ARG A 58 10.62 -15.52 22.14
CA ARG A 58 9.86 -15.14 23.35
C ARG A 58 8.74 -14.13 23.07
N GLY A 59 8.52 -13.72 21.82
CA GLY A 59 7.48 -12.76 21.43
C GLY A 59 6.23 -13.42 20.86
N PRO A 60 5.12 -12.66 20.69
CA PRO A 60 3.82 -13.17 20.20
C PRO A 60 3.85 -13.67 18.74
N PHE A 61 4.88 -13.34 17.96
CA PHE A 61 5.05 -13.78 16.57
C PHE A 61 5.93 -15.03 16.48
N GLN A 62 5.33 -16.19 16.62
CA GLN A 62 6.03 -17.47 16.49
C GLN A 62 6.28 -17.80 15.01
N ILE A 63 7.55 -17.66 14.58
CA ILE A 63 7.99 -18.19 13.28
C ILE A 63 8.15 -19.70 13.43
N THR A 64 7.60 -20.48 12.49
CA THR A 64 7.77 -21.94 12.52
C THR A 64 9.26 -22.31 12.49
N PRO A 65 9.72 -23.30 13.27
CA PRO A 65 11.14 -23.66 13.40
C PRO A 65 11.85 -23.92 12.06
N ARG A 66 11.13 -24.44 11.07
CA ARG A 66 11.67 -24.68 9.72
C ARG A 66 11.99 -23.37 8.98
N ARG A 67 11.11 -22.37 9.06
CA ARG A 67 11.32 -21.05 8.45
C ARG A 67 12.48 -20.29 9.12
N GLU A 68 12.55 -20.35 10.45
CA GLU A 68 13.64 -19.75 11.22
C GLU A 68 15.00 -20.30 10.78
N THR A 69 15.14 -21.62 10.72
CA THR A 69 16.38 -22.27 10.30
C THR A 69 16.81 -21.89 8.88
N THR A 70 15.86 -21.83 7.96
CA THR A 70 16.13 -21.44 6.56
C THR A 70 16.60 -19.98 6.48
N LEU A 71 15.91 -19.06 7.17
CA LEU A 71 16.26 -17.64 7.18
C LEU A 71 17.64 -17.40 7.78
N ILE A 72 17.96 -18.05 8.92
CA ILE A 72 19.28 -17.96 9.54
C ILE A 72 20.37 -18.41 8.56
N LYS A 73 20.19 -19.60 7.92
CA LYS A 73 21.17 -20.11 6.94
C LYS A 73 21.34 -19.19 5.75
N LEU A 74 20.26 -18.63 5.21
CA LEU A 74 20.34 -17.69 4.09
C LEU A 74 21.13 -16.43 4.49
N LEU A 75 20.83 -15.83 5.63
CA LEU A 75 21.53 -14.63 6.11
C LEU A 75 23.01 -14.93 6.42
N GLU A 76 23.32 -16.06 7.07
CA GLU A 76 24.69 -16.47 7.36
C GLU A 76 25.50 -16.72 6.07
N ASN A 77 24.91 -17.34 5.05
CA ASN A 77 25.55 -17.59 3.77
C ASN A 77 25.78 -16.29 3.00
N THR A 78 24.78 -15.42 2.93
CA THR A 78 24.90 -14.10 2.29
C THR A 78 26.02 -13.28 2.92
N LEU A 79 26.05 -13.17 4.26
CA LEU A 79 27.13 -12.51 4.99
C LEU A 79 28.50 -13.13 4.66
N THR A 80 28.58 -14.46 4.70
CA THR A 80 29.84 -15.19 4.48
C THR A 80 30.37 -14.96 3.07
N TYR A 81 29.51 -15.06 2.05
CA TYR A 81 29.93 -14.84 0.65
C TYR A 81 30.32 -13.39 0.39
N THR A 82 29.60 -12.43 0.95
CA THR A 82 29.93 -11.00 0.80
C THR A 82 31.27 -10.68 1.44
N VAL A 83 31.52 -11.19 2.65
CA VAL A 83 32.83 -10.97 3.33
C VAL A 83 33.99 -11.68 2.60
N TYR A 84 33.77 -12.90 2.12
CA TYR A 84 34.80 -13.60 1.34
C TYR A 84 35.10 -12.89 0.02
N PHE A 85 34.08 -12.40 -0.67
CA PHE A 85 34.25 -11.64 -1.91
C PHE A 85 35.09 -10.37 -1.66
N ALA A 86 34.76 -9.61 -0.62
CA ALA A 86 35.54 -8.43 -0.24
C ALA A 86 36.98 -8.79 0.15
N ALA A 87 37.19 -9.87 0.92
CA ALA A 87 38.50 -10.33 1.32
C ALA A 87 39.35 -10.74 0.12
N VAL A 88 38.77 -11.47 -0.85
CA VAL A 88 39.50 -11.88 -2.07
C VAL A 88 39.95 -10.65 -2.87
N ILE A 89 39.07 -9.64 -3.04
CA ILE A 89 39.43 -8.39 -3.73
C ILE A 89 40.63 -7.70 -3.01
N MET A 90 40.55 -7.55 -1.69
CA MET A 90 41.63 -6.92 -0.90
C MET A 90 42.93 -7.72 -0.99
N MET A 91 42.88 -9.06 -1.00
CA MET A 91 44.04 -9.91 -1.17
C MET A 91 44.67 -9.76 -2.56
N LEU A 92 43.86 -9.73 -3.62
CA LEU A 92 44.31 -9.50 -5.00
C LEU A 92 45.00 -8.13 -5.15
N GLU A 93 44.46 -7.09 -4.55
CA GLU A 93 45.04 -5.74 -4.54
C GLU A 93 46.40 -5.73 -3.81
N THR A 94 46.56 -6.50 -2.72
CA THR A 94 47.79 -6.61 -1.96
C THR A 94 48.93 -7.20 -2.79
N ILE A 95 48.63 -8.05 -3.78
CA ILE A 95 49.61 -8.63 -4.70
C ILE A 95 49.70 -7.89 -6.04
N ASN A 96 49.26 -6.61 -6.07
CA ASN A 96 49.28 -5.71 -7.22
C ASN A 96 48.48 -6.20 -8.45
N ILE A 97 47.48 -7.06 -8.25
CA ILE A 97 46.52 -7.39 -9.32
C ILE A 97 45.48 -6.26 -9.45
N GLN A 98 45.29 -5.79 -10.66
CA GLN A 98 44.30 -4.74 -10.93
C GLN A 98 42.87 -5.25 -10.73
N VAL A 99 42.22 -4.83 -9.63
CA VAL A 99 40.85 -5.24 -9.27
C VAL A 99 39.75 -4.32 -9.85
N GLY A 100 40.12 -3.26 -10.61
CA GLY A 100 39.18 -2.28 -11.13
C GLY A 100 38.04 -2.88 -11.95
N ALA A 101 38.33 -3.83 -12.83
CA ALA A 101 37.33 -4.53 -13.63
C ALA A 101 36.39 -5.41 -12.76
N LEU A 102 36.91 -6.04 -11.71
CA LEU A 102 36.12 -6.83 -10.76
C LEU A 102 35.16 -5.93 -9.95
N LEU A 103 35.66 -4.78 -9.48
CA LEU A 103 34.84 -3.79 -8.77
C LEU A 103 33.79 -3.17 -9.66
N ALA A 104 34.09 -2.86 -10.93
CA ALA A 104 33.13 -2.37 -11.90
C ALA A 104 32.02 -3.41 -12.15
N GLY A 105 32.40 -4.68 -12.37
CA GLY A 105 31.44 -5.78 -12.51
C GLY A 105 30.58 -5.99 -11.28
N ALA A 106 31.17 -5.93 -10.08
CA ALA A 106 30.43 -6.01 -8.81
C ALA A 106 29.48 -4.82 -8.64
N GLY A 107 29.87 -3.62 -9.07
CA GLY A 107 29.02 -2.43 -9.06
C GLY A 107 27.78 -2.61 -9.93
N ILE A 108 27.95 -3.11 -11.17
CA ILE A 108 26.82 -3.41 -12.07
C ILE A 108 25.90 -4.48 -11.47
N ALA A 109 26.47 -5.55 -10.91
CA ALA A 109 25.70 -6.60 -10.23
C ALA A 109 24.94 -6.03 -9.01
N GLY A 110 25.56 -5.13 -8.23
CA GLY A 110 24.95 -4.43 -7.13
C GLY A 110 23.77 -3.56 -7.55
N LEU A 111 23.90 -2.82 -8.67
CA LEU A 111 22.80 -2.04 -9.25
C LEU A 111 21.63 -2.95 -9.69
N ALA A 112 21.93 -4.08 -10.34
CA ALA A 112 20.88 -5.03 -10.75
C ALA A 112 20.12 -5.60 -9.56
N ILE A 113 20.83 -5.96 -8.46
CA ILE A 113 20.21 -6.40 -7.20
C ILE A 113 19.40 -5.26 -6.58
N GLY A 114 19.91 -4.01 -6.60
CA GLY A 114 19.23 -2.83 -6.09
C GLY A 114 17.90 -2.57 -6.81
N PHE A 115 17.89 -2.62 -8.14
CA PHE A 115 16.66 -2.51 -8.92
C PHE A 115 15.69 -3.66 -8.64
N GLY A 116 16.19 -4.90 -8.48
CA GLY A 116 15.37 -6.03 -8.07
C GLY A 116 14.74 -5.91 -6.68
N ALA A 117 15.41 -5.19 -5.76
CA ALA A 117 14.95 -4.97 -4.38
C ALA A 117 14.20 -3.63 -4.19
N GLN A 118 14.05 -2.79 -5.21
CA GLN A 118 13.47 -1.44 -5.13
C GLN A 118 12.09 -1.43 -4.48
N ASN A 119 11.21 -2.35 -4.87
CA ASN A 119 9.87 -2.44 -4.30
C ASN A 119 9.90 -2.79 -2.80
N LEU A 120 10.82 -3.65 -2.37
CA LEU A 120 10.97 -3.98 -0.96
C LEU A 120 11.37 -2.76 -0.13
N VAL A 121 12.29 -1.95 -0.65
CA VAL A 121 12.71 -0.69 0.00
C VAL A 121 11.57 0.30 0.04
N LYS A 122 10.82 0.46 -1.06
CA LYS A 122 9.63 1.31 -1.14
C LYS A 122 8.58 0.88 -0.10
N ASP A 123 8.29 -0.43 0.01
CA ASP A 123 7.33 -0.96 0.98
C ASP A 123 7.69 -0.57 2.42
N ILE A 124 8.99 -0.73 2.77
CA ILE A 124 9.47 -0.44 4.13
C ILE A 124 9.40 1.06 4.45
N ILE A 125 9.83 1.91 3.51
CA ILE A 125 9.80 3.37 3.67
C ILE A 125 8.34 3.84 3.79
N THR A 126 7.46 3.39 2.91
CA THR A 126 6.03 3.76 2.98
C THR A 126 5.40 3.27 4.28
N GLY A 127 5.68 2.02 4.70
CA GLY A 127 5.17 1.50 5.97
C GLY A 127 5.63 2.29 7.20
N PHE A 128 6.87 2.77 7.18
CA PHE A 128 7.38 3.67 8.20
C PHE A 128 6.61 4.99 8.25
N PHE A 129 6.38 5.65 7.09
CA PHE A 129 5.65 6.91 7.04
C PHE A 129 4.17 6.76 7.38
N ILE A 130 3.51 5.68 7.00
CA ILE A 130 2.12 5.38 7.42
C ILE A 130 2.00 5.44 8.95
N ILE A 131 2.94 4.79 9.66
CA ILE A 131 2.94 4.75 11.13
C ILE A 131 3.41 6.08 11.72
N PHE A 132 4.45 6.71 11.14
CA PHE A 132 5.05 7.93 11.67
C PHE A 132 4.13 9.15 11.55
N GLU A 133 3.38 9.25 10.44
CA GLU A 133 2.43 10.34 10.17
C GLU A 133 1.02 10.04 10.68
N ASP A 134 0.79 8.84 11.23
CA ASP A 134 -0.52 8.36 11.71
C ASP A 134 -1.62 8.53 10.64
N GLN A 135 -1.30 8.16 9.38
CA GLN A 135 -2.25 8.30 8.26
C GLN A 135 -3.51 7.45 8.48
N PHE A 136 -3.36 6.30 9.09
CA PHE A 136 -4.43 5.42 9.60
C PHE A 136 -3.86 4.45 10.62
N SER A 137 -4.71 3.97 11.52
CA SER A 137 -4.35 3.08 12.60
C SER A 137 -5.07 1.72 12.53
N VAL A 138 -4.61 0.75 13.33
CA VAL A 138 -5.29 -0.55 13.46
C VAL A 138 -6.68 -0.32 14.05
N GLY A 139 -7.69 -0.85 13.37
CA GLY A 139 -9.10 -0.66 13.71
C GLY A 139 -9.82 0.37 12.83
N ASP A 140 -9.10 1.24 12.11
CA ASP A 140 -9.70 2.18 11.18
C ASP A 140 -10.32 1.46 9.97
N TYR A 141 -11.42 1.99 9.48
CA TYR A 141 -12.01 1.62 8.20
C TYR A 141 -11.47 2.51 7.11
N ILE A 142 -10.75 1.91 6.18
CA ILE A 142 -10.09 2.65 5.10
C ILE A 142 -10.43 2.08 3.74
N LYS A 143 -10.30 2.94 2.73
CA LYS A 143 -10.31 2.55 1.33
C LYS A 143 -8.98 2.97 0.68
N THR A 144 -8.35 2.03 -0.02
CA THR A 144 -7.13 2.27 -0.80
C THR A 144 -7.23 1.53 -2.12
N ALA A 145 -7.11 2.24 -3.25
CA ALA A 145 -7.30 1.70 -4.60
C ALA A 145 -8.58 0.83 -4.71
N ASN A 146 -8.43 -0.49 -4.83
CA ASN A 146 -9.55 -1.44 -5.01
C ASN A 146 -9.95 -2.17 -3.70
N PHE A 147 -9.34 -1.84 -2.57
CA PHE A 147 -9.56 -2.53 -1.31
C PHE A 147 -10.18 -1.60 -0.29
N GLU A 148 -11.19 -2.12 0.42
CA GLU A 148 -11.93 -1.38 1.43
C GLU A 148 -12.24 -2.30 2.63
N GLY A 149 -12.02 -1.80 3.85
CA GLY A 149 -12.28 -2.56 5.06
C GLY A 149 -11.53 -2.05 6.29
N PHE A 150 -11.61 -2.82 7.38
CA PHE A 150 -10.92 -2.54 8.63
C PHE A 150 -9.45 -2.94 8.58
N VAL A 151 -8.59 -2.08 9.06
CA VAL A 151 -7.15 -2.36 9.23
C VAL A 151 -6.98 -3.34 10.39
N GLU A 152 -6.55 -4.58 10.09
CA GLU A 152 -6.23 -5.58 11.13
C GLU A 152 -4.79 -5.48 11.63
N GLU A 153 -3.86 -5.14 10.75
CA GLU A 153 -2.43 -5.09 11.09
C GLU A 153 -1.68 -4.16 10.14
N ILE A 154 -0.81 -3.35 10.71
CA ILE A 154 0.15 -2.53 9.95
C ILE A 154 1.53 -3.10 10.25
N GLY A 155 2.10 -3.79 9.26
CA GLY A 155 3.45 -4.32 9.33
C GLY A 155 4.45 -3.40 8.65
N LEU A 156 5.75 -3.68 8.84
CA LEU A 156 6.83 -2.89 8.22
C LEU A 156 6.74 -2.87 6.68
N ARG A 157 6.30 -3.97 6.06
CA ARG A 157 6.24 -4.13 4.61
C ARG A 157 4.83 -4.22 4.05
N THR A 158 3.88 -4.69 4.83
CA THR A 158 2.51 -4.98 4.38
C THR A 158 1.48 -4.51 5.39
N THR A 159 0.37 -3.97 4.91
CA THR A 159 -0.84 -3.70 5.67
C THR A 159 -1.89 -4.77 5.37
N LYS A 160 -2.61 -5.23 6.40
CA LYS A 160 -3.71 -6.18 6.27
C LYS A 160 -5.03 -5.48 6.48
N ILE A 161 -5.93 -5.59 5.49
CA ILE A 161 -7.26 -5.01 5.52
C ILE A 161 -8.29 -6.12 5.43
N LYS A 162 -9.22 -6.16 6.36
CA LYS A 162 -10.34 -7.09 6.36
C LYS A 162 -11.59 -6.41 5.83
N SER A 163 -12.08 -6.88 4.69
CA SER A 163 -13.33 -6.37 4.11
C SER A 163 -14.54 -6.74 4.98
N TRP A 164 -15.65 -6.04 4.80
CA TRP A 164 -16.91 -6.34 5.49
C TRP A 164 -17.44 -7.75 5.19
N THR A 165 -17.04 -8.36 4.07
CA THR A 165 -17.35 -9.75 3.70
C THR A 165 -16.45 -10.78 4.38
N GLY A 166 -15.47 -10.34 5.19
CA GLY A 166 -14.52 -11.22 5.90
C GLY A 166 -13.25 -11.58 5.12
N LEU A 167 -13.08 -11.08 3.90
CA LEU A 167 -11.88 -11.33 3.10
C LEU A 167 -10.71 -10.52 3.65
N LEU A 168 -9.56 -11.17 3.82
CA LEU A 168 -8.33 -10.53 4.27
C LEU A 168 -7.44 -10.18 3.07
N HIS A 169 -7.25 -8.89 2.84
CA HIS A 169 -6.35 -8.35 1.83
C HIS A 169 -4.99 -8.05 2.46
N ILE A 170 -3.92 -8.58 1.88
CA ILE A 170 -2.55 -8.33 2.31
C ILE A 170 -1.89 -7.47 1.23
N ILE A 171 -1.68 -6.20 1.52
CA ILE A 171 -1.27 -5.19 0.56
C ILE A 171 0.16 -4.76 0.89
N PRO A 172 1.11 -4.80 -0.07
CA PRO A 172 2.43 -4.17 0.11
C PRO A 172 2.27 -2.67 0.36
N ASN A 173 2.94 -2.14 1.39
CA ASN A 173 2.78 -0.73 1.75
C ASN A 173 3.16 0.22 0.61
N GLY A 174 4.19 -0.10 -0.18
CA GLY A 174 4.59 0.67 -1.35
C GLY A 174 3.56 0.73 -2.50
N SER A 175 2.50 -0.08 -2.42
CA SER A 175 1.37 -0.05 -3.36
C SER A 175 0.22 0.84 -2.88
N ILE A 176 0.28 1.33 -1.64
CA ILE A 176 -0.69 2.26 -1.07
C ILE A 176 -0.26 3.66 -1.47
N ASN A 177 -0.89 4.21 -2.52
CA ASN A 177 -0.57 5.53 -3.03
C ASN A 177 -1.53 6.60 -2.50
N GLU A 178 -2.74 6.20 -2.15
CA GLU A 178 -3.79 7.06 -1.61
C GLU A 178 -4.63 6.28 -0.60
N VAL A 179 -5.14 6.97 0.40
CA VAL A 179 -6.01 6.40 1.43
C VAL A 179 -7.16 7.35 1.71
N THR A 180 -8.37 6.82 1.72
CA THR A 180 -9.54 7.48 2.31
C THR A 180 -9.82 6.83 3.65
N ASN A 181 -9.73 7.60 4.74
CA ASN A 181 -10.04 7.13 6.09
C ASN A 181 -11.46 7.58 6.47
N TYR A 182 -12.32 6.63 6.80
CA TYR A 182 -13.72 6.89 7.18
C TYR A 182 -13.92 6.96 8.69
N SER A 183 -12.89 6.67 9.50
CA SER A 183 -13.01 6.54 10.95
C SER A 183 -12.61 7.80 11.72
N ILE A 184 -11.88 8.75 11.11
CA ILE A 184 -11.31 9.90 11.82
C ILE A 184 -12.33 11.03 11.96
N HIS A 185 -13.08 11.34 10.90
CA HIS A 185 -13.97 12.49 10.86
C HIS A 185 -15.41 12.09 10.65
N ASN A 186 -16.33 12.98 11.04
CA ASN A 186 -17.74 12.85 10.70
C ASN A 186 -17.90 12.64 9.20
N SER A 187 -18.87 11.81 8.86
CA SER A 187 -19.21 11.51 7.47
C SER A 187 -20.53 12.16 7.09
N VAL A 188 -20.80 12.31 5.79
CA VAL A 188 -22.07 12.84 5.31
C VAL A 188 -22.86 11.71 4.66
N ALA A 189 -24.03 11.42 5.20
CA ALA A 189 -25.01 10.55 4.58
C ALA A 189 -25.76 11.35 3.50
N ILE A 190 -25.76 10.86 2.26
CA ILE A 190 -26.45 11.48 1.12
C ILE A 190 -27.61 10.58 0.75
N VAL A 191 -28.81 11.16 0.68
CA VAL A 191 -30.03 10.46 0.32
C VAL A 191 -30.75 11.22 -0.77
N ASP A 192 -30.92 10.59 -1.91
CA ASP A 192 -31.73 11.06 -3.00
C ASP A 192 -33.10 10.39 -2.92
N ILE A 193 -34.17 11.18 -3.04
CA ILE A 193 -35.56 10.75 -3.04
C ILE A 193 -36.31 11.35 -4.24
N SER A 194 -37.04 10.51 -4.96
CA SER A 194 -37.77 10.91 -6.16
C SER A 194 -39.22 11.27 -5.81
N VAL A 195 -39.72 12.37 -6.38
CA VAL A 195 -41.14 12.77 -6.32
C VAL A 195 -41.71 12.93 -7.74
N ALA A 196 -42.99 12.73 -7.91
CA ALA A 196 -43.64 12.83 -9.22
C ALA A 196 -43.64 14.26 -9.74
N TYR A 197 -43.55 14.47 -11.07
CA TYR A 197 -43.63 15.78 -11.71
C TYR A 197 -45.00 16.48 -11.51
N GLU A 198 -46.08 15.69 -11.42
CA GLU A 198 -47.42 16.16 -11.21
C GLU A 198 -47.70 16.57 -9.75
N GLY A 199 -46.80 16.22 -8.83
CA GLY A 199 -46.89 16.57 -7.42
C GLY A 199 -46.49 18.02 -7.15
N ASP A 200 -46.98 18.57 -6.04
CA ASP A 200 -46.51 19.86 -5.54
C ASP A 200 -45.17 19.68 -4.85
N ILE A 201 -44.09 20.12 -5.54
CA ILE A 201 -42.71 20.03 -5.05
C ILE A 201 -42.55 20.82 -3.74
N ALA A 202 -43.20 22.00 -3.61
CA ALA A 202 -43.12 22.82 -2.40
C ALA A 202 -43.71 22.09 -1.18
N THR A 203 -44.84 21.41 -1.36
CA THR A 203 -45.45 20.57 -0.31
C THR A 203 -44.54 19.37 0.03
N ALA A 204 -43.88 18.77 -0.97
CA ALA A 204 -42.94 17.67 -0.73
C ALA A 204 -41.70 18.17 0.06
N GLU A 205 -41.10 19.28 -0.33
CA GLU A 205 -39.98 19.90 0.37
C GLU A 205 -40.35 20.25 1.82
N GLN A 206 -41.48 20.89 2.06
CA GLN A 206 -41.93 21.21 3.41
C GLN A 206 -42.15 19.94 4.25
N THR A 207 -42.74 18.88 3.69
CA THR A 207 -42.97 17.61 4.36
C THR A 207 -41.65 16.93 4.76
N ILE A 208 -40.66 16.99 3.88
CA ILE A 208 -39.32 16.48 4.13
C ILE A 208 -38.65 17.30 5.24
N GLU A 209 -38.66 18.64 5.17
CA GLU A 209 -38.07 19.50 6.19
C GLU A 209 -38.68 19.29 7.58
N GLU A 210 -40.01 19.10 7.67
CA GLU A 210 -40.68 18.78 8.93
C GLU A 210 -40.14 17.47 9.51
N LEU A 211 -40.01 16.42 8.69
CA LEU A 211 -39.45 15.14 9.10
C LEU A 211 -38.00 15.28 9.56
N LEU A 212 -37.14 16.00 8.80
CA LEU A 212 -35.72 16.12 9.10
C LEU A 212 -35.48 16.77 10.47
N LYS A 213 -36.32 17.66 10.92
CA LYS A 213 -36.27 18.28 12.27
C LYS A 213 -36.54 17.30 13.41
N GLU A 214 -37.29 16.22 13.16
CA GLU A 214 -37.63 15.19 14.15
C GLU A 214 -36.52 14.10 14.26
N LEU A 215 -35.71 13.92 13.21
CA LEU A 215 -34.72 12.80 13.14
C LEU A 215 -33.67 12.81 14.23
N PRO A 216 -33.08 13.98 14.66
CA PRO A 216 -32.06 14.00 15.71
C PRO A 216 -32.58 13.47 17.07
N GLU A 217 -33.85 13.56 17.37
CA GLU A 217 -34.44 12.99 18.58
C GLU A 217 -34.55 11.47 18.54
N ARG A 218 -34.52 10.87 17.33
CA ARG A 218 -34.70 9.43 17.10
C ARG A 218 -33.36 8.71 16.86
N TYR A 219 -32.35 9.42 16.37
CA TYR A 219 -31.10 8.85 15.91
C TYR A 219 -29.92 9.62 16.49
N GLU A 220 -29.25 9.04 17.49
CA GLU A 220 -28.09 9.63 18.19
C GLU A 220 -26.85 9.72 17.27
N GLU A 221 -26.83 8.98 16.16
CA GLU A 221 -25.73 9.00 15.19
C GLU A 221 -25.70 10.28 14.32
N LEU A 222 -26.77 11.10 14.35
CA LEU A 222 -26.80 12.40 13.68
C LEU A 222 -26.07 13.46 14.52
N VAL A 223 -25.15 14.18 13.89
CA VAL A 223 -24.42 15.28 14.54
C VAL A 223 -25.25 16.55 14.60
N GLY A 224 -26.20 16.71 13.71
CA GLY A 224 -27.10 17.86 13.63
C GLY A 224 -28.39 17.52 12.90
N VAL A 225 -29.22 18.56 12.66
CA VAL A 225 -30.43 18.41 11.85
C VAL A 225 -30.02 18.19 10.39
N PRO A 226 -30.50 17.12 9.73
CA PRO A 226 -30.25 16.93 8.30
C PRO A 226 -30.83 18.09 7.46
N GLU A 227 -30.20 18.37 6.34
CA GLU A 227 -30.55 19.48 5.46
C GLU A 227 -31.09 18.96 4.13
N LEU A 228 -32.19 19.59 3.66
CA LEU A 228 -32.70 19.42 2.32
C LEU A 228 -32.01 20.42 1.38
N LEU A 229 -31.22 19.92 0.41
CA LEU A 229 -30.55 20.78 -0.58
C LEU A 229 -31.44 21.21 -1.73
N GLY A 230 -32.70 20.66 -1.82
CA GLY A 230 -33.61 20.91 -2.90
C GLY A 230 -33.44 19.97 -4.08
N VAL A 231 -33.86 20.45 -5.28
CA VAL A 231 -33.87 19.66 -6.51
C VAL A 231 -32.42 19.39 -6.99
N GLN A 232 -32.00 18.13 -6.94
CA GLN A 232 -30.71 17.70 -7.40
C GLN A 232 -30.66 17.37 -8.90
N ASN A 233 -31.75 16.78 -9.42
CA ASN A 233 -31.86 16.37 -10.81
C ASN A 233 -33.33 16.30 -11.26
N LEU A 234 -33.53 16.52 -12.55
CA LEU A 234 -34.83 16.29 -13.24
C LEU A 234 -34.65 15.04 -14.09
N GLY A 235 -35.22 13.92 -13.60
CA GLY A 235 -35.16 12.64 -14.29
C GLY A 235 -36.21 12.52 -15.41
N SER A 236 -36.25 11.39 -16.09
CA SER A 236 -37.21 11.13 -17.17
C SER A 236 -38.66 11.02 -16.70
N SER A 237 -38.89 10.67 -15.45
CA SER A 237 -40.22 10.44 -14.86
C SER A 237 -40.35 11.01 -13.45
N ASP A 238 -39.32 11.65 -12.92
CA ASP A 238 -39.23 12.08 -11.52
C ASP A 238 -38.42 13.36 -11.33
N VAL A 239 -38.70 14.05 -10.25
CA VAL A 239 -37.87 15.11 -9.69
C VAL A 239 -37.11 14.56 -8.50
N VAL A 240 -35.77 14.58 -8.54
CA VAL A 240 -34.93 14.04 -7.49
C VAL A 240 -34.56 15.14 -6.50
N LEU A 241 -34.96 14.98 -5.24
CA LEU A 241 -34.61 15.85 -4.13
C LEU A 241 -33.46 15.22 -3.34
N ARG A 242 -32.51 16.03 -2.92
CA ARG A 242 -31.34 15.57 -2.14
C ARG A 242 -31.37 16.04 -0.70
N VAL A 243 -31.23 15.08 0.20
CA VAL A 243 -31.04 15.29 1.63
C VAL A 243 -29.65 14.92 2.01
N VAL A 244 -29.00 15.73 2.84
CA VAL A 244 -27.67 15.45 3.43
C VAL A 244 -27.78 15.47 4.95
N ALA A 245 -27.00 14.59 5.58
CA ALA A 245 -26.96 14.48 7.04
C ALA A 245 -25.53 14.24 7.51
N GLU A 246 -25.02 15.12 8.36
CA GLU A 246 -23.76 14.87 9.05
C GLU A 246 -23.97 13.82 10.14
N VAL A 247 -23.10 12.80 10.15
CA VAL A 247 -23.20 11.66 11.05
C VAL A 247 -21.83 11.37 11.67
N ILE A 248 -21.86 10.69 12.81
CA ILE A 248 -20.62 10.20 13.43
C ILE A 248 -19.85 9.29 12.44
N PRO A 249 -18.54 9.11 12.65
CA PRO A 249 -17.71 8.33 11.75
C PRO A 249 -18.30 6.94 11.46
N MET A 250 -18.21 6.48 10.23
CA MET A 250 -18.66 5.16 9.75
C MET A 250 -20.19 4.97 9.63
N GLU A 251 -21.03 5.86 10.15
CA GLU A 251 -22.50 5.65 10.17
C GLU A 251 -23.23 6.17 8.92
N HIS A 252 -22.54 6.78 7.96
CA HIS A 252 -23.19 7.37 6.77
C HIS A 252 -23.96 6.34 5.92
N TRP A 253 -23.46 5.10 5.78
CA TRP A 253 -24.19 4.06 5.05
C TRP A 253 -25.46 3.59 5.79
N SER A 254 -25.34 3.42 7.12
CA SER A 254 -26.43 3.01 7.99
C SER A 254 -27.50 4.08 8.02
N MET A 255 -27.10 5.32 8.27
CA MET A 255 -28.00 6.45 8.38
C MET A 255 -28.68 6.80 7.05
N ALA A 256 -27.97 6.71 5.91
CA ALA A 256 -28.60 6.90 4.61
C ALA A 256 -29.75 5.91 4.35
N ARG A 257 -29.63 4.64 4.81
CA ARG A 257 -30.73 3.67 4.72
C ARG A 257 -31.87 4.00 5.66
N LYS A 258 -31.58 4.43 6.90
CA LYS A 258 -32.60 4.84 7.88
C LYS A 258 -33.37 6.05 7.38
N ILE A 259 -32.69 7.12 6.96
CA ILE A 259 -33.29 8.34 6.43
C ILE A 259 -34.16 8.04 5.20
N ARG A 260 -33.67 7.20 4.26
CA ARG A 260 -34.44 6.82 3.07
C ARG A 260 -35.76 6.13 3.44
N LYS A 261 -35.73 5.26 4.47
CA LYS A 261 -36.95 4.61 4.97
C LYS A 261 -37.94 5.60 5.60
N GLU A 262 -37.42 6.51 6.44
CA GLU A 262 -38.27 7.54 7.09
C GLU A 262 -38.89 8.47 6.05
N LEU A 263 -38.13 8.94 5.06
CA LEU A 263 -38.62 9.76 3.96
C LEU A 263 -39.73 9.05 3.19
N LYS A 264 -39.48 7.78 2.81
CA LYS A 264 -40.53 6.99 2.10
C LYS A 264 -41.82 6.91 2.89
N ASN A 265 -41.75 6.60 4.18
CA ASN A 265 -42.93 6.47 5.01
C ASN A 265 -43.66 7.81 5.17
N ARG A 266 -42.93 8.91 5.41
CA ARG A 266 -43.54 10.22 5.60
C ARG A 266 -44.22 10.73 4.30
N LEU A 267 -43.60 10.51 3.14
CA LEU A 267 -44.21 10.89 1.85
C LEU A 267 -45.47 10.09 1.58
N ASP A 268 -45.47 8.77 1.88
CA ASP A 268 -46.68 7.92 1.77
C ASP A 268 -47.82 8.41 2.68
N GLU A 269 -47.53 8.73 3.96
CA GLU A 269 -48.48 9.23 4.93
C GLU A 269 -49.15 10.55 4.48
N ARG A 270 -48.39 11.37 3.75
CA ARG A 270 -48.89 12.66 3.21
C ARG A 270 -49.47 12.52 1.80
N GLY A 271 -49.53 11.31 1.24
CA GLY A 271 -50.06 11.06 -0.10
C GLY A 271 -49.19 11.63 -1.22
N ILE A 272 -47.92 11.90 -0.97
CA ILE A 272 -46.96 12.37 -1.97
C ILE A 272 -46.42 11.18 -2.74
N GLU A 273 -46.66 11.13 -4.04
CA GLU A 273 -46.36 9.98 -4.89
C GLU A 273 -44.84 9.89 -5.19
N ILE A 274 -44.24 8.72 -4.91
CA ILE A 274 -42.97 8.33 -5.43
C ILE A 274 -43.19 7.64 -6.79
N PRO A 275 -42.78 8.25 -7.91
CA PRO A 275 -43.19 7.81 -9.22
C PRO A 275 -42.61 6.46 -9.63
N PHE A 276 -43.42 5.69 -10.35
CA PHE A 276 -42.89 4.56 -11.14
C PHE A 276 -42.35 5.05 -12.49
N PRO A 277 -41.42 4.33 -13.13
CA PRO A 277 -41.01 4.65 -14.49
C PRO A 277 -42.24 4.74 -15.41
N ARG A 278 -42.40 5.87 -16.10
CA ARG A 278 -43.55 6.13 -17.00
C ARG A 278 -43.06 6.13 -18.43
N LEU A 279 -43.90 5.54 -19.32
CA LEU A 279 -43.70 5.56 -20.76
C LEU A 279 -44.84 6.36 -21.41
N VAL A 280 -44.53 7.43 -22.11
CA VAL A 280 -45.52 8.17 -22.91
C VAL A 280 -45.48 7.61 -24.32
N MET A 281 -46.61 7.00 -24.74
CA MET A 281 -46.78 6.49 -26.10
C MET A 281 -47.64 7.46 -26.92
N TYR A 282 -47.09 7.96 -28.01
CA TYR A 282 -47.87 8.72 -28.99
C TYR A 282 -48.24 7.77 -30.12
N SER A 283 -49.56 7.46 -30.28
CA SER A 283 -50.08 6.79 -31.48
C SER A 283 -50.48 7.83 -32.50
N ARG A 284 -49.81 7.84 -33.64
CA ARG A 284 -50.25 8.63 -34.80
C ARG A 284 -51.29 7.82 -35.56
N GLN A 285 -52.56 8.23 -35.53
CA GLN A 285 -53.52 7.70 -36.47
C GLN A 285 -53.24 8.34 -37.83
N GLU A 286 -52.80 7.55 -38.80
CA GLU A 286 -52.84 7.96 -40.21
C GLU A 286 -54.31 8.01 -40.63
N GLU A 287 -54.83 9.20 -40.90
CA GLU A 287 -56.08 9.36 -41.61
C GLU A 287 -55.91 8.81 -43.04
N GLU A 288 -56.47 7.61 -43.30
CA GLU A 288 -56.60 7.03 -44.61
C GLU A 288 -57.54 7.94 -45.43
N THR A 289 -56.99 8.82 -46.23
CA THR A 289 -57.73 9.59 -47.24
C THR A 289 -58.23 8.57 -48.26
N LEU A 290 -59.47 8.13 -48.11
CA LEU A 290 -60.20 7.44 -49.15
C LEU A 290 -60.48 8.46 -50.30
N GLU A 291 -59.61 8.50 -51.29
CA GLU A 291 -59.93 9.07 -52.58
C GLU A 291 -60.99 8.19 -53.23
N ILE A 292 -62.23 8.65 -53.16
CA ILE A 292 -63.32 8.12 -53.95
C ILE A 292 -63.16 8.69 -55.37
N GLU A 293 -62.56 7.89 -56.25
CA GLU A 293 -62.63 8.10 -57.70
C GLU A 293 -64.02 7.92 -58.14
N ASN A 294 -64.73 9.04 -58.38
CA ASN A 294 -65.99 9.06 -59.14
C ASN A 294 -65.63 9.14 -60.63
N LYS A 295 -66.03 8.11 -61.34
CA LYS A 295 -66.28 8.12 -62.76
C LYS A 295 -67.75 8.18 -63.07
#